data_6df3971100ce79d40f26cb5c0c4e30e5
#
_entry.id   6df3971100ce79d40f26cb5c0c4e30e5
#
_cell.length_a   1.000
_cell.length_b   1.000
_cell.length_c   1.000
_cell.angle_alpha   90.00
_cell.angle_beta   90.00
_cell.angle_gamma   90.00
#
_symmetry.space_group_name_H-M   'P 1'
#
loop_
_entity.id
_entity.type
_entity.pdbx_description
1 polymer ?
#
loop_
_entity_poly.entity_id
_entity_poly.type
_entity_poly.pdbx_seq_one_letter_code
_entity_poly.pdbx_strand_id
1 'polypeptide(L)'
;MSKSNYNCVIVLGPTAVGKTSIGVALADHFNGEIISADSRQTYRHLDIGSGKDLDEYNVDGRPVPYHLIDITELPAEYNVYNYQQDFYRVFKDISSREKLPVVVGGTGMYLDAIVRDYQLVILPENKKLHEELEATPLEELAARLLREQPDLHTLCDLQEKDRVIKALEIIEAKKQGIESTSVQRPEIKPFIIGTSLPRPQLWENISIRLKERLESGMIEEVKGIHDSGITWERLEKLGLEYRFCSLYLQGKIESKEELYEKLFIAIRQFAKRQETWFRMMEKKGVEINWLNPGSKSERITQAINLVEKI
;
A
#
# COMPACT_ATOMS: atom_id res chain seq x y z
N MET A 1 34.69 2.76 -6.63
CA MET A 1 33.23 3.04 -6.76
C MET A 1 32.84 3.99 -5.66
N SER A 2 32.35 5.17 -6.00
CA SER A 2 31.76 6.10 -5.02
C SER A 2 30.64 5.34 -4.31
N LYS A 3 30.66 5.29 -2.96
CA LYS A 3 29.53 4.70 -2.22
C LYS A 3 28.31 5.59 -2.53
N SER A 4 27.35 5.05 -3.24
CA SER A 4 26.04 5.68 -3.42
C SER A 4 25.51 6.14 -2.05
N ASN A 5 24.96 7.34 -1.99
CA ASN A 5 24.28 7.82 -0.77
C ASN A 5 22.98 7.06 -0.48
N TYR A 6 22.56 6.16 -1.39
CA TYR A 6 21.30 5.42 -1.33
C TYR A 6 21.55 3.93 -1.15
N ASN A 7 20.68 3.24 -0.42
CA ASN A 7 20.77 1.81 -0.18
C ASN A 7 19.55 1.02 -0.65
N CYS A 8 18.58 1.67 -1.28
CA CYS A 8 17.46 1.05 -1.98
C CYS A 8 16.85 2.02 -3.01
N VAL A 9 16.05 1.47 -3.91
CA VAL A 9 15.22 2.24 -4.84
C VAL A 9 13.75 2.03 -4.49
N ILE A 10 12.96 3.10 -4.51
CA ILE A 10 11.50 3.03 -4.35
C ILE A 10 10.83 3.48 -5.64
N VAL A 11 9.94 2.67 -6.19
CA VAL A 11 9.09 3.01 -7.34
C VAL A 11 7.66 3.19 -6.86
N LEU A 12 7.17 4.43 -6.85
CA LEU A 12 5.84 4.77 -6.42
C LEU A 12 5.01 5.47 -7.51
N GLY A 13 3.70 5.49 -7.30
CA GLY A 13 2.75 6.15 -8.19
C GLY A 13 1.33 5.61 -7.99
N PRO A 14 0.31 6.19 -8.62
CA PRO A 14 -1.06 5.73 -8.51
C PRO A 14 -1.25 4.34 -9.15
N THR A 15 -2.43 3.76 -8.96
CA THR A 15 -2.79 2.50 -9.62
C THR A 15 -2.78 2.66 -11.16
N ALA A 16 -2.54 1.59 -11.90
CA ALA A 16 -2.58 1.51 -13.36
C ALA A 16 -1.54 2.39 -14.12
N VAL A 17 -0.44 2.78 -13.49
CA VAL A 17 0.65 3.52 -14.16
C VAL A 17 1.84 2.64 -14.58
N GLY A 18 1.82 1.33 -14.30
CA GLY A 18 2.91 0.41 -14.67
C GLY A 18 4.14 0.45 -13.74
N LYS A 19 3.93 0.67 -12.42
CA LYS A 19 5.01 0.61 -11.41
C LYS A 19 5.75 -0.71 -11.39
N THR A 20 5.01 -1.82 -11.44
CA THR A 20 5.57 -3.18 -11.38
C THR A 20 6.59 -3.40 -12.48
N SER A 21 6.25 -3.09 -13.72
CA SER A 21 7.17 -3.24 -14.85
C SER A 21 8.44 -2.39 -14.72
N ILE A 22 8.34 -1.17 -14.17
CA ILE A 22 9.52 -0.32 -13.92
C ILE A 22 10.39 -0.94 -12.82
N GLY A 23 9.77 -1.38 -11.72
CA GLY A 23 10.49 -2.01 -10.61
C GLY A 23 11.16 -3.32 -10.99
N VAL A 24 10.47 -4.17 -11.77
CA VAL A 24 11.02 -5.43 -12.29
C VAL A 24 12.22 -5.17 -13.19
N ALA A 25 12.11 -4.20 -14.11
CA ALA A 25 13.23 -3.83 -14.98
C ALA A 25 14.45 -3.32 -14.20
N LEU A 26 14.22 -2.51 -13.15
CA LEU A 26 15.29 -2.04 -12.25
C LEU A 26 15.93 -3.21 -11.48
N ALA A 27 15.11 -4.10 -10.92
CA ALA A 27 15.60 -5.24 -10.17
C ALA A 27 16.43 -6.20 -11.07
N ASP A 28 15.96 -6.49 -12.28
CA ASP A 28 16.71 -7.31 -13.24
C ASP A 28 18.04 -6.65 -13.65
N HIS A 29 18.00 -5.34 -13.98
CA HIS A 29 19.17 -4.60 -14.43
C HIS A 29 20.26 -4.44 -13.36
N PHE A 30 19.87 -4.18 -12.11
CA PHE A 30 20.79 -3.90 -10.99
C PHE A 30 21.00 -5.08 -10.04
N ASN A 31 20.69 -6.31 -10.46
CA ASN A 31 20.79 -7.50 -9.60
C ASN A 31 20.06 -7.34 -8.26
N GLY A 32 18.87 -6.80 -8.31
CA GLY A 32 18.04 -6.50 -7.15
C GLY A 32 16.92 -7.52 -6.92
N GLU A 33 16.15 -7.29 -5.86
CA GLU A 33 14.94 -8.04 -5.53
C GLU A 33 13.81 -7.09 -5.14
N ILE A 34 12.57 -7.46 -5.47
CA ILE A 34 11.43 -6.59 -5.25
C ILE A 34 10.86 -6.78 -3.84
N ILE A 35 10.50 -5.67 -3.19
CA ILE A 35 9.68 -5.63 -1.99
C ILE A 35 8.36 -4.94 -2.34
N SER A 36 7.24 -5.68 -2.33
CA SER A 36 5.94 -5.09 -2.61
C SER A 36 5.49 -4.15 -1.48
N ALA A 37 5.02 -2.96 -1.84
CA ALA A 37 4.37 -2.00 -0.95
C ALA A 37 2.88 -1.83 -1.31
N ASP A 38 2.19 -2.95 -1.47
CA ASP A 38 0.75 -3.01 -1.71
C ASP A 38 0.04 -3.81 -0.61
N SER A 39 -0.89 -3.17 0.09
CA SER A 39 -1.57 -3.74 1.24
C SER A 39 -2.56 -4.87 0.89
N ARG A 40 -2.89 -5.07 -0.38
CA ARG A 40 -3.79 -6.14 -0.81
C ARG A 40 -3.04 -7.35 -1.34
N GLN A 41 -1.90 -7.13 -1.99
CA GLN A 41 -1.06 -8.21 -2.47
C GLN A 41 -0.42 -9.05 -1.35
N THR A 42 -0.43 -8.57 -0.11
CA THR A 42 0.05 -9.35 1.05
C THR A 42 -0.81 -10.57 1.33
N TYR A 43 -2.09 -10.55 0.97
CA TYR A 43 -3.02 -11.65 1.25
C TYR A 43 -2.98 -12.72 0.15
N ARG A 44 -2.87 -13.99 0.55
CA ARG A 44 -3.07 -15.14 -0.33
C ARG A 44 -4.51 -15.18 -0.85
N HIS A 45 -4.67 -15.66 -2.07
CA HIS A 45 -5.98 -15.81 -2.74
C HIS A 45 -6.69 -14.49 -3.07
N LEU A 46 -6.04 -13.35 -2.85
CA LEU A 46 -6.48 -12.06 -3.36
C LEU A 46 -5.66 -11.73 -4.62
N ASP A 47 -5.94 -12.41 -5.72
CA ASP A 47 -5.06 -12.42 -6.90
C ASP A 47 -5.53 -11.42 -7.95
N ILE A 48 -6.71 -11.65 -8.53
CA ILE A 48 -7.26 -10.84 -9.62
C ILE A 48 -7.64 -9.43 -9.12
N GLY A 49 -8.41 -9.37 -8.03
CA GLY A 49 -8.86 -8.10 -7.45
C GLY A 49 -7.71 -7.23 -6.95
N SER A 50 -6.66 -7.80 -6.40
CA SER A 50 -5.48 -7.06 -5.95
C SER A 50 -4.51 -6.70 -7.07
N GLY A 51 -4.57 -7.41 -8.19
CA GLY A 51 -3.67 -7.24 -9.35
C GLY A 51 -2.26 -7.64 -9.05
N LYS A 52 -2.09 -8.84 -8.59
CA LYS A 52 -0.74 -9.40 -8.35
C LYS A 52 0.05 -9.61 -9.61
N ASP A 53 -0.58 -9.81 -10.75
CA ASP A 53 0.01 -9.91 -12.10
C ASP A 53 1.43 -10.56 -12.08
N LEU A 54 1.55 -11.76 -11.45
CA LEU A 54 2.85 -12.38 -11.12
C LEU A 54 3.70 -12.70 -12.36
N ASP A 55 3.09 -12.81 -13.52
CA ASP A 55 3.81 -12.99 -14.79
C ASP A 55 4.69 -11.77 -15.13
N GLU A 56 4.38 -10.58 -14.61
CA GLU A 56 5.23 -9.40 -14.78
C GLU A 56 6.60 -9.53 -14.08
N TYR A 57 6.75 -10.45 -13.12
CA TYR A 57 8.01 -10.70 -12.40
C TYR A 57 8.94 -11.66 -13.13
N ASN A 58 8.76 -11.80 -14.44
CA ASN A 58 9.61 -12.59 -15.32
C ASN A 58 10.15 -11.70 -16.45
N VAL A 59 11.46 -11.67 -16.62
CA VAL A 59 12.15 -10.94 -17.70
C VAL A 59 12.88 -11.95 -18.57
N ASP A 60 12.43 -12.16 -19.80
CA ASP A 60 13.03 -13.09 -20.76
C ASP A 60 13.27 -14.51 -20.19
N GLY A 61 12.28 -15.04 -19.47
CA GLY A 61 12.35 -16.36 -18.84
C GLY A 61 13.13 -16.42 -17.53
N ARG A 62 13.64 -15.29 -17.03
CA ARG A 62 14.35 -15.18 -15.75
C ARG A 62 13.41 -14.60 -14.69
N PRO A 63 13.09 -15.33 -13.60
CA PRO A 63 12.26 -14.81 -12.54
C PRO A 63 13.02 -13.75 -11.74
N VAL A 64 12.38 -12.61 -11.51
CA VAL A 64 12.85 -11.58 -10.60
C VAL A 64 12.28 -11.89 -9.22
N PRO A 65 13.10 -12.11 -8.19
CA PRO A 65 12.62 -12.41 -6.84
C PRO A 65 11.79 -11.26 -6.27
N TYR A 66 10.69 -11.63 -5.60
CA TYR A 66 9.81 -10.66 -4.94
C TYR A 66 9.44 -11.11 -3.53
N HIS A 67 9.12 -10.14 -2.68
CA HIS A 67 8.82 -10.32 -1.28
C HIS A 67 7.57 -9.53 -0.88
N LEU A 68 6.94 -9.91 0.22
CA LEU A 68 5.75 -9.31 0.80
C LEU A 68 4.50 -9.41 -0.10
N ILE A 69 4.47 -10.45 -0.93
CA ILE A 69 3.30 -10.91 -1.66
C ILE A 69 2.95 -12.30 -1.09
N ASP A 70 1.67 -12.59 -0.90
CA ASP A 70 1.17 -13.89 -0.40
C ASP A 70 1.76 -14.32 0.96
N ILE A 71 1.88 -13.39 1.90
CA ILE A 71 2.51 -13.62 3.21
C ILE A 71 1.52 -13.77 4.36
N THR A 72 0.24 -13.47 4.14
CA THR A 72 -0.81 -13.60 5.16
C THR A 72 -2.09 -14.19 4.57
N GLU A 73 -2.96 -14.69 5.44
CA GLU A 73 -4.24 -15.29 5.05
C GLU A 73 -5.41 -14.61 5.76
N LEU A 74 -6.58 -14.61 5.11
CA LEU A 74 -7.81 -14.19 5.73
C LEU A 74 -8.25 -15.22 6.79
N PRO A 75 -8.88 -14.81 7.89
CA PRO A 75 -9.38 -13.46 8.19
C PRO A 75 -8.37 -12.53 8.87
N ALA A 76 -7.10 -12.94 9.02
CA ALA A 76 -6.09 -12.15 9.71
C ALA A 76 -6.01 -10.71 9.20
N GLU A 77 -5.66 -9.78 10.09
CA GLU A 77 -5.42 -8.40 9.72
C GLU A 77 -3.94 -8.16 9.52
N TYR A 78 -3.60 -7.46 8.44
CA TYR A 78 -2.25 -7.05 8.13
C TYR A 78 -2.20 -5.52 7.99
N ASN A 79 -1.59 -4.88 8.95
CA ASN A 79 -1.57 -3.42 9.07
C ASN A 79 -0.18 -2.83 8.77
N VAL A 80 -0.06 -1.51 8.85
CA VAL A 80 1.20 -0.80 8.55
C VAL A 80 2.34 -1.19 9.50
N TYR A 81 2.05 -1.55 10.75
CA TYR A 81 3.07 -2.05 11.68
C TYR A 81 3.62 -3.40 11.22
N ASN A 82 2.74 -4.36 10.91
CA ASN A 82 3.15 -5.68 10.38
C ASN A 82 4.03 -5.49 9.12
N TYR A 83 3.57 -4.63 8.20
CA TYR A 83 4.31 -4.31 6.99
C TYR A 83 5.71 -3.77 7.31
N GLN A 84 5.84 -2.82 8.22
CA GLN A 84 7.12 -2.21 8.58
C GLN A 84 8.09 -3.25 9.18
N GLN A 85 7.61 -4.15 10.04
CA GLN A 85 8.44 -5.21 10.63
C GLN A 85 8.94 -6.20 9.57
N ASP A 86 8.04 -6.68 8.72
CA ASP A 86 8.38 -7.58 7.63
C ASP A 86 9.29 -6.92 6.60
N PHE A 87 9.05 -5.65 6.29
CA PHE A 87 9.91 -4.85 5.43
C PHE A 87 11.34 -4.80 5.95
N TYR A 88 11.56 -4.47 7.22
CA TYR A 88 12.90 -4.39 7.79
C TYR A 88 13.61 -5.74 7.79
N ARG A 89 12.90 -6.84 8.03
CA ARG A 89 13.45 -8.19 7.97
C ARG A 89 13.90 -8.54 6.54
N VAL A 90 13.05 -8.31 5.55
CA VAL A 90 13.33 -8.59 4.14
C VAL A 90 14.42 -7.66 3.61
N PHE A 91 14.38 -6.38 3.94
CA PHE A 91 15.39 -5.40 3.56
C PHE A 91 16.80 -5.81 4.05
N LYS A 92 16.92 -6.24 5.32
CA LYS A 92 18.19 -6.73 5.89
C LYS A 92 18.68 -7.98 5.15
N ASP A 93 17.79 -8.92 4.85
CA ASP A 93 18.12 -10.14 4.14
C ASP A 93 18.67 -9.84 2.73
N ILE A 94 17.95 -9.05 1.93
CA ILE A 94 18.39 -8.66 0.58
C ILE A 94 19.73 -7.94 0.63
N SER A 95 19.87 -6.95 1.54
CA SER A 95 21.10 -6.16 1.68
C SER A 95 22.28 -7.02 2.13
N SER A 96 22.06 -8.03 2.99
CA SER A 96 23.11 -8.95 3.46
C SER A 96 23.66 -9.82 2.32
N ARG A 97 22.90 -10.03 1.27
CA ARG A 97 23.27 -10.75 0.04
C ARG A 97 23.83 -9.82 -1.05
N GLU A 98 24.15 -8.55 -0.68
CA GLU A 98 24.67 -7.53 -1.60
C GLU A 98 23.79 -7.29 -2.82
N LYS A 99 22.47 -7.49 -2.67
CA LYS A 99 21.47 -7.20 -3.69
C LYS A 99 20.77 -5.87 -3.42
N LEU A 100 20.29 -5.23 -4.49
CA LEU A 100 19.56 -3.97 -4.39
C LEU A 100 18.11 -4.21 -3.97
N PRO A 101 17.63 -3.72 -2.82
CA PRO A 101 16.21 -3.71 -2.52
C PRO A 101 15.46 -2.71 -3.43
N VAL A 102 14.49 -3.19 -4.20
CA VAL A 102 13.62 -2.35 -5.06
C VAL A 102 12.20 -2.41 -4.51
N VAL A 103 11.76 -1.35 -3.86
CA VAL A 103 10.43 -1.26 -3.26
C VAL A 103 9.43 -0.77 -4.30
N VAL A 104 8.35 -1.51 -4.51
CA VAL A 104 7.36 -1.17 -5.54
C VAL A 104 5.97 -1.14 -4.95
N GLY A 105 5.28 -0.01 -5.07
CA GLY A 105 3.90 0.01 -4.59
C GLY A 105 3.18 1.35 -4.67
N GLY A 106 1.91 1.30 -4.27
CA GLY A 106 1.01 2.46 -4.27
C GLY A 106 0.33 2.71 -2.91
N THR A 107 0.61 1.90 -1.89
CA THR A 107 0.06 2.12 -0.55
C THR A 107 0.86 3.20 0.16
N GLY A 108 0.39 4.44 0.05
CA GLY A 108 1.10 5.64 0.52
C GLY A 108 1.51 5.55 2.00
N MET A 109 0.63 5.02 2.87
CA MET A 109 0.94 4.83 4.29
C MET A 109 2.13 3.89 4.53
N TYR A 110 2.27 2.82 3.74
CA TYR A 110 3.39 1.89 3.87
C TYR A 110 4.70 2.56 3.49
N LEU A 111 4.70 3.24 2.34
CA LEU A 111 5.87 3.96 1.84
C LEU A 111 6.28 5.10 2.77
N ASP A 112 5.33 5.89 3.23
CA ASP A 112 5.57 7.03 4.13
C ASP A 112 6.12 6.55 5.49
N ALA A 113 5.58 5.45 6.02
CA ALA A 113 6.04 4.87 7.28
C ALA A 113 7.50 4.41 7.25
N ILE A 114 7.98 3.94 6.07
CA ILE A 114 9.36 3.52 5.89
C ILE A 114 10.27 4.72 5.63
N VAL A 115 9.89 5.58 4.67
CA VAL A 115 10.71 6.72 4.24
C VAL A 115 10.91 7.74 5.35
N ARG A 116 9.89 7.95 6.17
CA ARG A 116 9.92 8.92 7.28
C ARG A 116 10.13 8.25 8.65
N ASP A 117 10.52 6.98 8.67
CA ASP A 117 10.81 6.19 9.88
C ASP A 117 9.74 6.35 10.98
N TYR A 118 8.49 6.04 10.67
CA TYR A 118 7.42 6.12 11.65
C TYR A 118 7.68 5.23 12.85
N GLN A 119 7.60 5.82 14.04
CA GLN A 119 7.72 5.11 15.30
C GLN A 119 6.39 4.42 15.63
N LEU A 120 6.12 3.30 14.91
CA LEU A 120 4.89 2.53 15.13
C LEU A 120 5.05 1.64 16.37
N VAL A 121 4.00 1.59 17.17
CA VAL A 121 3.97 0.89 18.47
C VAL A 121 2.92 -0.21 18.43
N ILE A 122 3.28 -1.42 18.85
CA ILE A 122 2.27 -2.39 19.30
C ILE A 122 1.92 -2.05 20.74
N LEU A 123 0.65 -1.84 20.98
CA LEU A 123 0.14 -1.72 22.32
C LEU A 123 -0.35 -3.06 22.80
N PRO A 124 -0.08 -3.46 24.06
CA PRO A 124 -0.80 -4.54 24.67
C PRO A 124 -2.30 -4.20 24.67
N GLU A 125 -3.11 -5.21 24.41
CA GLU A 125 -4.57 -5.04 24.36
C GLU A 125 -5.08 -4.59 25.74
N ASN A 126 -5.66 -3.39 25.79
CA ASN A 126 -6.34 -2.87 26.97
C ASN A 126 -7.86 -2.90 26.72
N LYS A 127 -8.47 -4.09 26.91
CA LYS A 127 -9.90 -4.31 26.66
C LYS A 127 -10.79 -3.30 27.40
N LYS A 128 -10.47 -3.00 28.65
CA LYS A 128 -11.27 -2.05 29.45
C LYS A 128 -11.26 -0.65 28.86
N LEU A 129 -10.08 -0.15 28.46
CA LEU A 129 -9.96 1.15 27.80
C LEU A 129 -10.65 1.14 26.44
N HIS A 130 -10.49 0.06 25.66
CA HIS A 130 -11.14 -0.08 24.36
C HIS A 130 -12.67 -0.02 24.48
N GLU A 131 -13.26 -0.79 25.39
CA GLU A 131 -14.71 -0.80 25.65
C GLU A 131 -15.22 0.57 26.11
N GLU A 132 -14.46 1.28 26.97
CA GLU A 132 -14.79 2.64 27.41
C GLU A 132 -14.81 3.63 26.21
N LEU A 133 -13.79 3.56 25.36
CA LEU A 133 -13.70 4.43 24.18
C LEU A 133 -14.77 4.07 23.14
N GLU A 134 -15.05 2.79 22.94
CA GLU A 134 -16.14 2.34 22.06
C GLU A 134 -17.52 2.81 22.51
N ALA A 135 -17.77 2.89 23.82
CA ALA A 135 -19.02 3.40 24.37
C ALA A 135 -19.15 4.94 24.25
N THR A 136 -18.05 5.65 23.99
CA THR A 136 -18.04 7.11 23.93
C THR A 136 -18.41 7.62 22.53
N PRO A 137 -19.23 8.70 22.40
CA PRO A 137 -19.54 9.30 21.11
C PRO A 137 -18.30 9.83 20.38
N LEU A 138 -18.29 9.71 19.05
CA LEU A 138 -17.16 10.14 18.20
C LEU A 138 -16.77 11.61 18.43
N GLU A 139 -17.74 12.49 18.60
CA GLU A 139 -17.51 13.93 18.81
C GLU A 139 -16.70 14.21 20.10
N GLU A 140 -17.00 13.47 21.18
CA GLU A 140 -16.25 13.57 22.44
C GLU A 140 -14.85 13.00 22.33
N LEU A 141 -14.70 11.86 21.64
CA LEU A 141 -13.39 11.25 21.36
C LEU A 141 -12.51 12.17 20.52
N ALA A 142 -13.08 12.76 19.45
CA ALA A 142 -12.38 13.71 18.60
C ALA A 142 -11.93 14.95 19.36
N ALA A 143 -12.81 15.51 20.21
CA ALA A 143 -12.47 16.64 21.07
C ALA A 143 -11.37 16.29 22.10
N ARG A 144 -11.38 15.07 22.66
CA ARG A 144 -10.32 14.56 23.53
C ARG A 144 -9.00 14.43 22.77
N LEU A 145 -9.02 13.85 21.59
CA LEU A 145 -7.83 13.66 20.76
C LEU A 145 -7.17 14.98 20.37
N LEU A 146 -7.97 15.99 19.98
CA LEU A 146 -7.46 17.34 19.66
C LEU A 146 -6.82 18.04 20.86
N ARG A 147 -7.33 17.81 22.07
CA ARG A 147 -6.70 18.35 23.29
C ARG A 147 -5.37 17.69 23.62
N GLU A 148 -5.27 16.39 23.37
CA GLU A 148 -4.06 15.60 23.63
C GLU A 148 -2.98 15.77 22.53
N GLN A 149 -3.40 16.02 21.29
CA GLN A 149 -2.55 16.25 20.13
C GLN A 149 -3.07 17.45 19.31
N PRO A 150 -2.76 18.70 19.72
CA PRO A 150 -3.19 19.91 19.01
C PRO A 150 -2.68 19.99 17.56
N ASP A 151 -1.54 19.35 17.27
CA ASP A 151 -0.90 19.34 15.95
C ASP A 151 -1.42 18.23 15.04
N LEU A 152 -2.59 17.68 15.29
CA LEU A 152 -3.18 16.65 14.43
C LEU A 152 -3.52 17.26 13.06
N HIS A 153 -2.75 16.85 12.03
CA HIS A 153 -2.75 17.53 10.73
C HIS A 153 -3.82 17.05 9.75
N THR A 154 -4.65 16.07 10.13
CA THR A 154 -5.59 15.46 9.18
C THR A 154 -6.98 15.34 9.83
N LEU A 155 -7.90 16.25 9.45
CA LEU A 155 -9.30 16.20 9.87
C LEU A 155 -10.00 14.86 9.53
N CYS A 156 -9.50 14.13 8.53
CA CYS A 156 -10.01 12.80 8.16
C CYS A 156 -9.85 11.77 9.28
N ASP A 157 -8.85 11.91 10.13
CA ASP A 157 -8.61 10.98 11.25
C ASP A 157 -9.65 11.16 12.36
N LEU A 158 -10.31 12.33 12.42
CA LEU A 158 -11.34 12.64 13.41
C LEU A 158 -12.75 12.13 13.01
N GLN A 159 -12.94 11.71 11.77
CA GLN A 159 -14.24 11.25 11.26
C GLN A 159 -14.42 9.73 11.36
N GLU A 160 -13.34 9.00 11.63
CA GLU A 160 -13.33 7.55 11.70
C GLU A 160 -13.13 7.12 13.16
N LYS A 161 -14.19 6.61 13.81
CA LYS A 161 -14.19 6.28 15.24
C LYS A 161 -13.03 5.34 15.62
N ASP A 162 -12.84 4.28 14.87
CA ASP A 162 -11.77 3.28 15.11
C ASP A 162 -10.37 3.94 15.11
N ARG A 163 -10.15 4.93 14.24
CA ARG A 163 -8.87 5.65 14.18
C ARG A 163 -8.67 6.57 15.37
N VAL A 164 -9.73 7.26 15.80
CA VAL A 164 -9.68 8.14 16.98
C VAL A 164 -9.43 7.31 18.24
N ILE A 165 -10.11 6.17 18.39
CA ILE A 165 -9.90 5.22 19.49
C ILE A 165 -8.44 4.77 19.49
N LYS A 166 -7.92 4.32 18.36
CA LYS A 166 -6.53 3.85 18.25
C LYS A 166 -5.51 4.92 18.61
N ALA A 167 -5.74 6.15 18.19
CA ALA A 167 -4.88 7.28 18.55
C ALA A 167 -4.90 7.55 20.07
N LEU A 168 -6.08 7.52 20.71
CA LEU A 168 -6.21 7.70 22.15
C LEU A 168 -5.57 6.56 22.95
N GLU A 169 -5.71 5.31 22.50
CA GLU A 169 -5.01 4.16 23.08
C GLU A 169 -3.48 4.35 23.06
N ILE A 170 -2.93 4.83 21.94
CA ILE A 170 -1.50 5.10 21.79
C ILE A 170 -1.03 6.19 22.76
N ILE A 171 -1.81 7.26 22.90
CA ILE A 171 -1.51 8.35 23.83
C ILE A 171 -1.50 7.83 25.27
N GLU A 172 -2.52 7.06 25.64
CA GLU A 172 -2.65 6.53 27.01
C GLU A 172 -1.51 5.56 27.35
N ALA A 173 -1.14 4.70 26.41
CA ALA A 173 0.00 3.79 26.60
C ALA A 173 1.33 4.54 26.77
N LYS A 174 1.54 5.61 26.00
CA LYS A 174 2.72 6.48 26.17
C LYS A 174 2.75 7.14 27.55
N LYS A 175 1.61 7.61 28.06
CA LYS A 175 1.50 8.18 29.42
C LYS A 175 1.85 7.15 30.51
N GLN A 176 1.52 5.89 30.27
CA GLN A 176 1.83 4.78 31.19
C GLN A 176 3.28 4.26 31.05
N GLY A 177 4.10 4.88 30.18
CA GLY A 177 5.48 4.47 29.97
C GLY A 177 5.62 3.11 29.27
N ILE A 178 4.58 2.67 28.56
CA ILE A 178 4.63 1.45 27.77
C ILE A 178 5.47 1.75 26.53
N GLU A 179 6.73 1.36 26.58
CA GLU A 179 7.64 1.43 25.43
C GLU A 179 7.36 0.28 24.48
N SER A 180 7.34 0.58 23.18
CA SER A 180 7.32 -0.47 22.18
C SER A 180 8.63 -1.24 22.21
N THR A 181 8.57 -2.55 22.07
CA THR A 181 9.75 -3.36 21.77
C THR A 181 10.32 -2.86 20.43
N SER A 182 11.34 -2.02 20.50
CA SER A 182 11.98 -1.48 19.29
C SER A 182 12.76 -2.60 18.60
N VAL A 183 12.25 -3.07 17.48
CA VAL A 183 13.07 -3.85 16.55
C VAL A 183 14.20 -2.95 16.06
N GLN A 184 15.44 -3.46 16.08
CA GLN A 184 16.56 -2.71 15.51
C GLN A 184 16.31 -2.42 14.03
N ARG A 185 16.03 -1.14 13.72
CA ARG A 185 15.67 -0.69 12.40
C ARG A 185 16.92 -0.48 11.56
N PRO A 186 16.96 -0.97 10.32
CA PRO A 186 18.01 -0.60 9.38
C PRO A 186 17.85 0.87 8.99
N GLU A 187 18.96 1.54 8.74
CA GLU A 187 18.90 2.86 8.10
C GLU A 187 18.43 2.71 6.66
N ILE A 188 17.35 3.40 6.29
CA ILE A 188 16.81 3.40 4.95
C ILE A 188 17.15 4.72 4.26
N LYS A 189 17.92 4.64 3.19
CA LYS A 189 18.31 5.78 2.34
C LYS A 189 17.78 5.55 0.93
N PRO A 190 16.50 5.84 0.65
CA PRO A 190 15.89 5.50 -0.60
C PRO A 190 16.20 6.54 -1.69
N PHE A 191 16.49 6.07 -2.89
CA PHE A 191 16.30 6.86 -4.10
C PHE A 191 14.87 6.63 -4.60
N ILE A 192 14.04 7.68 -4.61
CA ILE A 192 12.62 7.52 -4.88
C ILE A 192 12.29 7.99 -6.29
N ILE A 193 11.71 7.10 -7.08
CA ILE A 193 11.22 7.35 -8.42
C ILE A 193 9.69 7.39 -8.40
N GLY A 194 9.12 8.50 -8.83
CA GLY A 194 7.69 8.66 -9.03
C GLY A 194 7.30 8.40 -10.49
N THR A 195 6.22 7.64 -10.73
CA THR A 195 5.66 7.51 -12.06
C THR A 195 4.19 7.91 -12.07
N SER A 196 3.80 8.70 -13.05
CA SER A 196 2.43 9.15 -13.26
C SER A 196 2.11 9.21 -14.75
N LEU A 197 0.83 9.31 -15.08
CA LEU A 197 0.35 9.47 -16.45
C LEU A 197 -0.64 10.64 -16.53
N PRO A 198 -0.77 11.28 -17.68
CA PRO A 198 -1.86 12.22 -17.94
C PRO A 198 -3.22 11.56 -17.62
N ARG A 199 -4.12 12.32 -17.00
CA ARG A 199 -5.42 11.78 -16.55
C ARG A 199 -6.20 10.99 -17.60
N PRO A 200 -6.34 11.46 -18.86
CA PRO A 200 -7.06 10.67 -19.86
C PRO A 200 -6.46 9.28 -20.05
N GLN A 201 -5.15 9.18 -20.18
CA GLN A 201 -4.44 7.89 -20.32
C GLN A 201 -4.55 7.02 -19.07
N LEU A 202 -4.46 7.62 -17.88
CA LEU A 202 -4.64 6.89 -16.62
C LEU A 202 -6.07 6.32 -16.50
N TRP A 203 -7.09 7.09 -16.88
CA TRP A 203 -8.47 6.60 -16.86
C TRP A 203 -8.70 5.48 -17.87
N GLU A 204 -8.11 5.58 -19.05
CA GLU A 204 -8.14 4.52 -20.05
C GLU A 204 -7.49 3.24 -19.52
N ASN A 205 -6.30 3.32 -18.97
CA ASN A 205 -5.62 2.16 -18.38
C ASN A 205 -6.44 1.53 -17.24
N ILE A 206 -7.07 2.33 -16.38
CA ILE A 206 -7.97 1.84 -15.32
C ILE A 206 -9.17 1.13 -15.93
N SER A 207 -9.78 1.69 -16.98
CA SER A 207 -10.92 1.10 -17.66
C SER A 207 -10.58 -0.26 -18.28
N ILE A 208 -9.50 -0.33 -19.04
CA ILE A 208 -9.03 -1.56 -19.70
C ILE A 208 -8.78 -2.63 -18.64
N ARG A 209 -7.93 -2.34 -17.65
CA ARG A 209 -7.58 -3.30 -16.59
C ARG A 209 -8.79 -3.78 -15.79
N LEU A 210 -9.75 -2.90 -15.50
CA LEU A 210 -10.97 -3.29 -14.78
C LEU A 210 -11.83 -4.24 -15.60
N LYS A 211 -11.98 -4.02 -16.92
CA LYS A 211 -12.71 -4.92 -17.81
C LYS A 211 -12.03 -6.30 -17.86
N GLU A 212 -10.72 -6.33 -18.12
CA GLU A 212 -9.94 -7.56 -18.15
C GLU A 212 -10.09 -8.38 -16.86
N ARG A 213 -10.05 -7.74 -15.69
CA ARG A 213 -10.22 -8.43 -14.40
C ARG A 213 -11.64 -8.96 -14.19
N LEU A 214 -12.66 -8.21 -14.57
CA LEU A 214 -14.05 -8.69 -14.52
C LEU A 214 -14.27 -9.89 -15.43
N GLU A 215 -13.66 -9.89 -16.63
CA GLU A 215 -13.69 -10.99 -17.58
C GLU A 215 -12.85 -12.20 -17.11
N SER A 216 -11.76 -11.94 -16.39
CA SER A 216 -10.86 -13.00 -15.86
C SER A 216 -11.36 -13.67 -14.58
N GLY A 217 -12.55 -13.33 -14.08
CA GLY A 217 -13.15 -14.04 -12.95
C GLY A 217 -12.99 -13.34 -11.59
N MET A 218 -12.84 -12.02 -11.55
CA MET A 218 -12.73 -11.27 -10.28
C MET A 218 -13.96 -11.45 -9.37
N ILE A 219 -15.17 -11.54 -9.94
CA ILE A 219 -16.39 -11.78 -9.17
C ILE A 219 -16.37 -13.19 -8.57
N GLU A 220 -15.96 -14.17 -9.35
CA GLU A 220 -15.82 -15.58 -8.98
C GLU A 220 -14.75 -15.76 -7.88
N GLU A 221 -13.64 -15.02 -7.94
CA GLU A 221 -12.63 -14.97 -6.87
C GLU A 221 -13.26 -14.52 -5.56
N VAL A 222 -13.99 -13.40 -5.55
CA VAL A 222 -14.63 -12.86 -4.33
C VAL A 222 -15.69 -13.84 -3.79
N LYS A 223 -16.46 -14.46 -4.68
CA LYS A 223 -17.43 -15.49 -4.30
C LYS A 223 -16.75 -16.69 -3.65
N GLY A 224 -15.67 -17.21 -4.25
CA GLY A 224 -14.92 -18.34 -3.71
C GLY A 224 -14.31 -18.05 -2.33
N ILE A 225 -13.83 -16.83 -2.10
CA ILE A 225 -13.32 -16.41 -0.79
C ILE A 225 -14.48 -16.36 0.24
N HIS A 226 -15.63 -15.85 -0.14
CA HIS A 226 -16.80 -15.88 0.75
C HIS A 226 -17.25 -17.31 1.06
N ASP A 227 -17.34 -18.16 0.06
CA ASP A 227 -17.75 -19.57 0.20
C ASP A 227 -16.77 -20.38 1.10
N SER A 228 -15.50 -19.91 1.22
CA SER A 228 -14.52 -20.49 2.15
C SER A 228 -14.74 -20.08 3.63
N GLY A 229 -15.74 -19.24 3.91
CA GLY A 229 -16.13 -18.84 5.26
C GLY A 229 -15.76 -17.42 5.65
N ILE A 230 -15.25 -16.61 4.74
CA ILE A 230 -14.95 -15.18 5.00
C ILE A 230 -16.24 -14.37 4.89
N THR A 231 -16.52 -13.54 5.91
CA THR A 231 -17.76 -12.75 5.97
C THR A 231 -17.77 -11.60 4.97
N TRP A 232 -18.96 -11.16 4.55
CA TRP A 232 -19.11 -10.01 3.66
C TRP A 232 -18.51 -8.74 4.27
N GLU A 233 -18.67 -8.51 5.57
CA GLU A 233 -18.12 -7.37 6.28
C GLU A 233 -16.59 -7.34 6.19
N ARG A 234 -15.96 -8.51 6.26
CA ARG A 234 -14.50 -8.62 6.10
C ARG A 234 -14.07 -8.31 4.68
N LEU A 235 -14.75 -8.87 3.68
CA LEU A 235 -14.49 -8.62 2.26
C LEU A 235 -14.67 -7.15 1.89
N GLU A 236 -15.73 -6.51 2.39
CA GLU A 236 -15.98 -5.09 2.13
C GLU A 236 -14.88 -4.17 2.68
N LYS A 237 -14.12 -4.59 3.69
CA LYS A 237 -12.95 -3.88 4.25
C LYS A 237 -11.64 -4.14 3.49
N LEU A 238 -11.59 -5.10 2.56
CA LEU A 238 -10.36 -5.49 1.86
C LEU A 238 -9.96 -4.59 0.68
N GLY A 239 -10.77 -3.62 0.33
CA GLY A 239 -10.48 -2.70 -0.78
C GLY A 239 -11.63 -2.57 -1.75
N LEU A 240 -11.42 -1.77 -2.79
CA LEU A 240 -12.51 -1.38 -3.68
C LEU A 240 -13.07 -2.58 -4.46
N GLU A 241 -12.21 -3.36 -5.08
CA GLU A 241 -12.57 -4.51 -5.91
C GLU A 241 -13.39 -5.52 -5.09
N TYR A 242 -12.88 -5.90 -3.93
CA TYR A 242 -13.54 -6.85 -3.02
C TYR A 242 -14.84 -6.30 -2.47
N ARG A 243 -14.87 -5.02 -2.08
CA ARG A 243 -16.07 -4.35 -1.59
C ARG A 243 -17.18 -4.33 -2.63
N PHE A 244 -16.89 -3.85 -3.82
CA PHE A 244 -17.92 -3.68 -4.86
C PHE A 244 -18.41 -5.02 -5.40
N CYS A 245 -17.52 -6.01 -5.57
CA CYS A 245 -17.92 -7.37 -5.94
C CYS A 245 -18.77 -8.03 -4.84
N SER A 246 -18.44 -7.81 -3.55
CA SER A 246 -19.28 -8.27 -2.43
C SER A 246 -20.67 -7.64 -2.45
N LEU A 247 -20.78 -6.33 -2.71
CA LEU A 247 -22.07 -5.65 -2.82
C LEU A 247 -22.90 -6.18 -3.99
N TYR A 248 -22.27 -6.49 -5.12
CA TYR A 248 -22.91 -7.11 -6.26
C TYR A 248 -23.42 -8.52 -5.93
N LEU A 249 -22.61 -9.36 -5.32
CA LEU A 249 -22.98 -10.73 -4.93
C LEU A 249 -24.09 -10.77 -3.87
N GLN A 250 -24.21 -9.72 -3.06
CA GLN A 250 -25.32 -9.55 -2.09
C GLN A 250 -26.59 -8.95 -2.73
N GLY A 251 -26.61 -8.65 -4.04
CA GLY A 251 -27.74 -8.02 -4.72
C GLY A 251 -27.96 -6.53 -4.39
N LYS A 252 -26.95 -5.86 -3.78
CA LYS A 252 -26.97 -4.42 -3.48
C LYS A 252 -26.55 -3.57 -4.69
N ILE A 253 -25.99 -4.20 -5.71
CA ILE A 253 -25.70 -3.69 -7.04
C ILE A 253 -26.40 -4.62 -8.00
N GLU A 254 -27.20 -4.07 -8.91
CA GLU A 254 -28.19 -4.84 -9.66
C GLU A 254 -27.62 -5.50 -10.92
N SER A 255 -26.59 -4.89 -11.53
CA SER A 255 -26.01 -5.40 -12.78
C SER A 255 -24.49 -5.33 -12.82
N LYS A 256 -23.87 -6.08 -13.75
CA LYS A 256 -22.43 -6.01 -14.01
C LYS A 256 -22.01 -4.64 -14.57
N GLU A 257 -22.88 -4.01 -15.33
CA GLU A 257 -22.68 -2.67 -15.86
C GLU A 257 -22.62 -1.63 -14.72
N GLU A 258 -23.56 -1.69 -13.81
CA GLU A 258 -23.57 -0.84 -12.62
C GLU A 258 -22.34 -1.10 -11.72
N LEU A 259 -21.95 -2.37 -11.53
CA LEU A 259 -20.73 -2.73 -10.82
C LEU A 259 -19.50 -2.09 -11.46
N TYR A 260 -19.37 -2.22 -12.78
CA TYR A 260 -18.26 -1.61 -13.52
C TYR A 260 -18.21 -0.09 -13.33
N GLU A 261 -19.33 0.60 -13.53
CA GLU A 261 -19.39 2.06 -13.43
C GLU A 261 -19.01 2.55 -12.02
N LYS A 262 -19.62 1.97 -10.98
CA LYS A 262 -19.35 2.34 -9.59
C LYS A 262 -17.88 2.07 -9.22
N LEU A 263 -17.37 0.90 -9.58
CA LEU A 263 -16.00 0.52 -9.28
C LEU A 263 -14.99 1.36 -10.06
N PHE A 264 -15.25 1.65 -11.33
CA PHE A 264 -14.43 2.55 -12.15
C PHE A 264 -14.30 3.95 -11.53
N ILE A 265 -15.42 4.53 -11.07
CA ILE A 265 -15.42 5.82 -10.38
C ILE A 265 -14.60 5.74 -9.09
N ALA A 266 -14.77 4.68 -8.30
CA ALA A 266 -14.07 4.49 -7.04
C ALA A 266 -12.55 4.33 -7.22
N ILE A 267 -12.11 3.57 -8.25
CA ILE A 267 -10.68 3.41 -8.57
C ILE A 267 -10.06 4.73 -9.02
N ARG A 268 -10.76 5.53 -9.84
CA ARG A 268 -10.29 6.87 -10.22
C ARG A 268 -10.12 7.80 -9.02
N GLN A 269 -11.05 7.74 -8.07
CA GLN A 269 -10.93 8.49 -6.81
C GLN A 269 -9.77 7.97 -5.95
N PHE A 270 -9.55 6.67 -5.94
CA PHE A 270 -8.41 6.07 -5.24
C PHE A 270 -7.08 6.52 -5.84
N ALA A 271 -6.94 6.52 -7.16
CA ALA A 271 -5.75 7.04 -7.83
C ALA A 271 -5.46 8.50 -7.45
N LYS A 272 -6.49 9.36 -7.39
CA LYS A 272 -6.36 10.75 -6.92
C LYS A 272 -5.88 10.84 -5.46
N ARG A 273 -6.38 9.96 -4.58
CA ARG A 273 -5.93 9.93 -3.18
C ARG A 273 -4.46 9.51 -3.07
N GLN A 274 -4.02 8.55 -3.89
CA GLN A 274 -2.60 8.17 -3.95
C GLN A 274 -1.72 9.36 -4.39
N GLU A 275 -2.08 10.06 -5.46
CA GLU A 275 -1.35 11.26 -5.90
C GLU A 275 -1.32 12.36 -4.83
N THR A 276 -2.42 12.54 -4.10
CA THR A 276 -2.49 13.50 -3.00
C THR A 276 -1.55 13.11 -1.87
N TRP A 277 -1.46 11.80 -1.57
CA TRP A 277 -0.53 11.30 -0.56
C TRP A 277 0.93 11.56 -0.94
N PHE A 278 1.31 11.25 -2.17
CA PHE A 278 2.69 11.48 -2.62
C PHE A 278 3.06 12.97 -2.61
N ARG A 279 2.17 13.85 -3.04
CA ARG A 279 2.36 15.30 -2.89
C ARG A 279 2.50 15.76 -1.43
N MET A 280 1.79 15.09 -0.51
CA MET A 280 1.96 15.38 0.91
C MET A 280 3.34 14.92 1.40
N MET A 281 3.84 13.78 0.95
CA MET A 281 5.21 13.34 1.27
C MET A 281 6.25 14.37 0.79
N GLU A 282 6.11 14.89 -0.44
CA GLU A 282 6.98 15.96 -0.96
C GLU A 282 6.92 17.24 -0.11
N LYS A 283 5.71 17.68 0.27
CA LYS A 283 5.54 18.82 1.20
C LYS A 283 6.22 18.62 2.56
N LYS A 284 6.40 17.38 2.97
CA LYS A 284 7.10 16.99 4.20
C LYS A 284 8.58 16.71 4.00
N GLY A 285 9.14 17.12 2.84
CA GLY A 285 10.57 17.06 2.55
C GLY A 285 11.06 15.76 1.91
N VAL A 286 10.16 14.87 1.48
CA VAL A 286 10.55 13.67 0.74
C VAL A 286 10.84 14.05 -0.71
N GLU A 287 12.04 13.78 -1.19
CA GLU A 287 12.42 14.01 -2.59
C GLU A 287 11.91 12.85 -3.46
N ILE A 288 11.10 13.17 -4.49
CA ILE A 288 10.57 12.21 -5.46
C ILE A 288 11.01 12.62 -6.86
N ASN A 289 11.74 11.75 -7.54
CA ASN A 289 12.19 11.97 -8.92
C ASN A 289 11.12 11.48 -9.89
N TRP A 290 10.24 12.38 -10.33
CA TRP A 290 9.16 12.05 -11.23
C TRP A 290 9.65 11.80 -12.65
N LEU A 291 9.28 10.63 -13.20
CA LEU A 291 9.52 10.30 -14.61
C LEU A 291 8.65 11.17 -15.52
N ASN A 292 9.21 11.57 -16.65
CA ASN A 292 8.43 12.22 -17.70
C ASN A 292 7.36 11.24 -18.26
N PRO A 293 6.16 11.73 -18.56
CA PRO A 293 5.17 10.92 -19.25
C PRO A 293 5.71 10.36 -20.57
N GLY A 294 5.38 9.12 -20.87
CA GLY A 294 5.83 8.43 -22.06
C GLY A 294 5.35 6.99 -22.10
N SER A 295 5.74 6.24 -23.10
CA SER A 295 5.52 4.81 -23.21
C SER A 295 6.11 4.05 -22.02
N LYS A 296 5.70 2.81 -21.83
CA LYS A 296 6.27 1.92 -20.80
C LYS A 296 7.79 1.80 -20.94
N SER A 297 8.27 1.57 -22.18
CA SER A 297 9.70 1.42 -22.48
C SER A 297 10.51 2.69 -22.18
N GLU A 298 10.03 3.87 -22.60
CA GLU A 298 10.69 5.15 -22.31
C GLU A 298 10.82 5.41 -20.82
N ARG A 299 9.77 5.14 -20.03
CA ARG A 299 9.81 5.32 -18.58
C ARG A 299 10.75 4.34 -17.88
N ILE A 300 10.83 3.10 -18.36
CA ILE A 300 11.83 2.12 -17.89
C ILE A 300 13.25 2.63 -18.16
N THR A 301 13.52 3.07 -19.37
CA THR A 301 14.83 3.62 -19.75
C THR A 301 15.20 4.84 -18.91
N GLN A 302 14.25 5.75 -18.70
CA GLN A 302 14.46 6.92 -17.81
C GLN A 302 14.79 6.47 -16.38
N ALA A 303 14.07 5.49 -15.83
CA ALA A 303 14.30 4.99 -14.47
C ALA A 303 15.70 4.37 -14.32
N ILE A 304 16.12 3.53 -15.27
CA ILE A 304 17.46 2.94 -15.29
C ILE A 304 18.53 4.04 -15.33
N ASN A 305 18.43 4.98 -16.28
CA ASN A 305 19.39 6.10 -16.42
C ASN A 305 19.46 6.99 -15.17
N LEU A 306 18.38 7.12 -14.40
CA LEU A 306 18.39 7.86 -13.14
C LEU A 306 19.18 7.10 -12.06
N VAL A 307 18.98 5.79 -11.95
CA VAL A 307 19.67 4.96 -10.94
C VAL A 307 21.16 4.76 -11.29
N GLU A 308 21.55 4.71 -12.57
CA GLU A 308 22.95 4.62 -12.98
C GLU A 308 23.80 5.86 -12.60
N LYS A 309 23.17 6.99 -12.35
CA LYS A 309 23.85 8.27 -12.03
C LYS A 309 24.13 8.44 -10.53
N ILE A 310 23.62 7.56 -9.68
CA ILE A 310 23.74 7.64 -8.23
C ILE A 310 24.63 6.53 -7.67
#